data_50afcd92a3221c0d9dcbade5c3e65a65
#
_entry.id   50afcd92a3221c0d9dcbade5c3e65a65
#
_cell.length_a   1.000
_cell.length_b   1.000
_cell.length_c   1.000
_cell.angle_alpha   90.00
_cell.angle_beta   90.00
_cell.angle_gamma   90.00
#
_symmetry.space_group_name_H-M   'P 1'
#
loop_
_entity.id
_entity.type
_entity.pdbx_description
1 polymer ?
#
loop_
_entity_poly.entity_id
_entity_poly.type
_entity_poly.pdbx_seq_one_letter_code
_entity_poly.pdbx_strand_id
1 'polypeptide(L)'
;LKIWGVIQDELYWKQIQTNYPNAPIEYCGFLSTPDLQKALGESRALLMTPHWIEAFGNVAIEALACGVPVIAYRRGGPAEIVEDGKTGWLVEPDSVSGLVEAISKLEQIDRTNCRHHAEREYSLEAMGSRLENWLDRIVRSQNL
;
A
#
# COMPACT_ATOMS: atom_id res chain seq x y z
N LEU A 1 -7.37 -12.69 7.28
CA LEU A 1 -7.38 -11.49 6.45
C LEU A 1 -8.50 -10.57 6.93
N LYS A 2 -8.17 -9.29 7.19
CA LYS A 2 -9.18 -8.25 7.48
C LYS A 2 -9.34 -7.36 6.26
N ILE A 3 -10.58 -6.98 5.95
CA ILE A 3 -10.93 -6.13 4.81
C ILE A 3 -11.68 -4.91 5.33
N TRP A 4 -11.16 -3.72 5.04
CA TRP A 4 -11.81 -2.44 5.35
C TRP A 4 -12.17 -1.70 4.07
N GLY A 5 -13.29 -1.03 4.08
CA GLY A 5 -13.79 -0.23 2.96
C GLY A 5 -15.26 -0.43 2.70
N VAL A 6 -15.72 0.03 1.55
CA VAL A 6 -17.10 -0.13 1.11
C VAL A 6 -17.19 -1.28 0.10
N ILE A 7 -18.13 -2.20 0.30
CA ILE A 7 -18.43 -3.24 -0.68
C ILE A 7 -19.11 -2.57 -1.87
N GLN A 8 -18.45 -2.56 -3.01
CA GLN A 8 -18.99 -1.99 -4.24
C GLN A 8 -19.83 -2.99 -5.04
N ASP A 9 -19.50 -4.29 -4.93
CA ASP A 9 -20.21 -5.38 -5.59
C ASP A 9 -20.61 -6.43 -4.54
N GLU A 10 -21.86 -6.34 -4.10
CA GLU A 10 -22.43 -7.26 -3.11
C GLU A 10 -22.58 -8.69 -3.65
N LEU A 11 -22.83 -8.87 -4.96
CA LEU A 11 -22.95 -10.18 -5.56
C LEU A 11 -21.60 -10.90 -5.56
N TYR A 12 -20.54 -10.19 -5.92
CA TYR A 12 -19.18 -10.71 -5.87
C TYR A 12 -18.77 -11.07 -4.43
N TRP A 13 -19.07 -10.18 -3.47
CA TRP A 13 -18.81 -10.46 -2.06
C TRP A 13 -19.53 -11.72 -1.57
N LYS A 14 -20.80 -11.88 -1.93
CA LYS A 14 -21.58 -13.07 -1.59
C LYS A 14 -21.04 -14.35 -2.24
N GLN A 15 -20.51 -14.26 -3.47
CA GLN A 15 -19.84 -15.39 -4.11
C GLN A 15 -18.57 -15.81 -3.34
N ILE A 16 -17.77 -14.84 -2.89
CA ILE A 16 -16.59 -15.12 -2.05
C ILE A 16 -17.00 -15.89 -0.79
N GLN A 17 -17.98 -15.40 -0.06
CA GLN A 17 -18.47 -16.03 1.16
C GLN A 17 -19.00 -17.45 0.91
N THR A 18 -19.68 -17.66 -0.22
CA THR A 18 -20.22 -18.97 -0.60
C THR A 18 -19.13 -19.95 -1.02
N ASN A 19 -18.15 -19.49 -1.78
CA ASN A 19 -17.07 -20.33 -2.30
C ASN A 19 -16.03 -20.66 -1.23
N TYR A 20 -15.87 -19.78 -0.23
CA TYR A 20 -14.85 -19.91 0.81
C TYR A 20 -15.42 -19.74 2.22
N PRO A 21 -16.42 -20.58 2.63
CA PRO A 21 -17.16 -20.35 3.87
C PRO A 21 -16.31 -20.48 5.14
N ASN A 22 -15.19 -21.20 5.06
CA ASN A 22 -14.28 -21.41 6.19
C ASN A 22 -12.97 -20.57 6.08
N ALA A 23 -12.86 -19.70 5.09
CA ALA A 23 -11.68 -18.85 4.99
C ALA A 23 -11.64 -17.85 6.15
N PRO A 24 -10.49 -17.61 6.78
CA PRO A 24 -10.35 -16.65 7.87
C PRO A 24 -10.34 -15.21 7.31
N ILE A 25 -11.47 -14.82 6.71
CA ILE A 25 -11.70 -13.48 6.12
C ILE A 25 -12.76 -12.78 6.98
N GLU A 26 -12.41 -11.58 7.43
CA GLU A 26 -13.29 -10.71 8.22
C GLU A 26 -13.49 -9.40 7.44
N TYR A 27 -14.75 -9.06 7.14
CA TYR A 27 -15.11 -7.76 6.64
C TYR A 27 -15.41 -6.83 7.82
N CYS A 28 -14.62 -5.80 7.96
CA CYS A 28 -14.63 -4.90 9.12
C CYS A 28 -15.32 -3.54 8.84
N GLY A 29 -15.90 -3.37 7.65
CA GLY A 29 -16.60 -2.14 7.28
C GLY A 29 -15.68 -0.95 7.01
N PHE A 30 -16.25 0.24 7.05
CA PHE A 30 -15.52 1.49 6.83
C PHE A 30 -14.99 2.02 8.16
N LEU A 31 -13.75 2.52 8.14
CA LEU A 31 -13.11 3.16 9.28
C LEU A 31 -12.84 4.66 9.00
N SER A 32 -12.90 5.46 10.06
CA SER A 32 -12.34 6.82 10.02
C SER A 32 -10.82 6.78 9.85
N THR A 33 -10.22 7.86 9.37
CA THR A 33 -8.76 7.90 9.19
C THR A 33 -7.97 7.55 10.46
N PRO A 34 -8.30 8.07 11.65
CA PRO A 34 -7.60 7.68 12.88
C PRO A 34 -7.74 6.19 13.22
N ASP A 35 -8.94 5.63 13.03
CA ASP A 35 -9.20 4.22 13.31
C ASP A 35 -8.49 3.31 12.30
N LEU A 36 -8.44 3.72 11.03
CA LEU A 36 -7.70 3.00 9.99
C LEU A 36 -6.19 3.00 10.28
N GLN A 37 -5.62 4.13 10.69
CA GLN A 37 -4.21 4.22 11.09
C GLN A 37 -3.89 3.25 12.24
N LYS A 38 -4.76 3.17 13.24
CA LYS A 38 -4.61 2.22 14.34
C LYS A 38 -4.68 0.77 13.84
N ALA A 39 -5.70 0.44 13.05
CA ALA A 39 -5.90 -0.91 12.50
C ALA A 39 -4.73 -1.32 11.58
N LEU A 40 -4.21 -0.39 10.76
CA LEU A 40 -3.00 -0.61 9.98
C LEU A 40 -1.81 -0.89 10.89
N GLY A 41 -1.53 -0.04 11.88
CA GLY A 41 -0.39 -0.19 12.78
C GLY A 41 -0.36 -1.54 13.52
N GLU A 42 -1.51 -2.12 13.80
CA GLU A 42 -1.68 -3.45 14.41
C GLU A 42 -1.57 -4.59 13.39
N SER A 43 -1.57 -4.30 12.09
CA SER A 43 -1.50 -5.30 11.03
C SER A 43 -0.06 -5.77 10.79
N ARG A 44 0.09 -7.00 10.30
CA ARG A 44 1.40 -7.55 9.90
C ARG A 44 1.88 -6.98 8.57
N ALA A 45 0.97 -6.77 7.64
CA ALA A 45 1.22 -6.17 6.33
C ALA A 45 -0.09 -5.64 5.73
N LEU A 46 0.03 -4.69 4.80
CA LEU A 46 -1.02 -4.34 3.85
C LEU A 46 -0.88 -5.21 2.61
N LEU A 47 -1.99 -5.81 2.15
CA LEU A 47 -2.10 -6.47 0.85
C LEU A 47 -2.75 -5.52 -0.15
N MET A 48 -2.05 -5.24 -1.26
CA MET A 48 -2.53 -4.34 -2.32
C MET A 48 -2.45 -5.04 -3.68
N THR A 49 -3.58 -5.63 -4.09
CA THR A 49 -3.67 -6.53 -5.25
C THR A 49 -4.70 -6.07 -6.28
N PRO A 50 -4.65 -4.81 -6.77
CA PRO A 50 -5.62 -4.32 -7.74
C PRO A 50 -5.48 -5.02 -9.10
N HIS A 51 -6.62 -5.30 -9.74
CA HIS A 51 -6.65 -5.79 -11.13
C HIS A 51 -6.46 -4.68 -12.17
N TRP A 52 -6.64 -3.41 -11.76
CA TRP A 52 -6.39 -2.22 -12.58
C TRP A 52 -4.99 -1.67 -12.35
N ILE A 53 -4.58 -0.75 -13.20
CA ILE A 53 -3.36 0.03 -12.99
C ILE A 53 -3.69 1.11 -11.96
N GLU A 54 -3.24 0.92 -10.73
CA GLU A 54 -3.41 1.91 -9.66
C GLU A 54 -2.53 3.12 -9.94
N ALA A 55 -3.14 4.30 -10.01
CA ALA A 55 -2.41 5.50 -10.41
C ALA A 55 -1.34 5.92 -9.40
N PHE A 56 -1.64 5.87 -8.10
CA PHE A 56 -0.70 6.25 -7.05
C PHE A 56 -0.65 5.24 -5.91
N GLY A 57 -1.77 5.02 -5.20
CA GLY A 57 -1.83 4.05 -4.11
C GLY A 57 -1.58 4.66 -2.74
N ASN A 58 -2.36 5.69 -2.38
CA ASN A 58 -2.25 6.38 -1.08
C ASN A 58 -2.21 5.42 0.12
N VAL A 59 -3.01 4.35 0.09
CA VAL A 59 -3.07 3.39 1.19
C VAL A 59 -1.74 2.67 1.43
N ALA A 60 -0.89 2.53 0.39
CA ALA A 60 0.47 1.99 0.57
C ALA A 60 1.32 2.95 1.41
N ILE A 61 1.26 4.25 1.11
CA ILE A 61 1.98 5.27 1.89
C ILE A 61 1.47 5.35 3.33
N GLU A 62 0.16 5.27 3.52
CA GLU A 62 -0.46 5.26 4.84
C GLU A 62 0.00 4.05 5.67
N ALA A 63 0.09 2.87 5.06
CA ALA A 63 0.62 1.68 5.71
C ALA A 63 2.10 1.86 6.08
N LEU A 64 2.93 2.32 5.14
CA LEU A 64 4.35 2.57 5.40
C LEU A 64 4.53 3.62 6.51
N ALA A 65 3.72 4.68 6.53
CA ALA A 65 3.73 5.70 7.57
C ALA A 65 3.36 5.14 8.96
N CYS A 66 2.57 4.07 9.02
CA CYS A 66 2.29 3.32 10.24
C CYS A 66 3.36 2.25 10.55
N GLY A 67 4.46 2.22 9.81
CA GLY A 67 5.51 1.20 9.94
C GLY A 67 5.05 -0.19 9.51
N VAL A 68 4.14 -0.28 8.56
CA VAL A 68 3.57 -1.55 8.09
C VAL A 68 4.07 -1.87 6.69
N PRO A 69 4.71 -3.03 6.48
CA PRO A 69 5.18 -3.44 5.16
C PRO A 69 4.02 -3.66 4.19
N VAL A 70 4.27 -3.40 2.92
CA VAL A 70 3.28 -3.54 1.85
C VAL A 70 3.64 -4.70 0.94
N ILE A 71 2.70 -5.61 0.72
CA ILE A 71 2.79 -6.61 -0.34
C ILE A 71 1.89 -6.15 -1.47
N ALA A 72 2.45 -5.84 -2.62
CA ALA A 72 1.70 -5.31 -3.74
C ALA A 72 2.03 -6.02 -5.05
N TYR A 73 1.08 -6.02 -5.97
CA TYR A 73 1.40 -6.36 -7.35
C TYR A 73 2.31 -5.30 -7.96
N ARG A 74 3.29 -5.74 -8.75
CA ARG A 74 4.20 -4.86 -9.52
C ARG A 74 3.43 -4.19 -10.67
N ARG A 75 2.46 -3.33 -10.29
CA ARG A 75 1.52 -2.70 -11.23
C ARG A 75 1.17 -1.28 -10.78
N GLY A 76 1.51 -0.27 -11.60
CA GLY A 76 1.20 1.14 -11.32
C GLY A 76 1.94 1.71 -10.11
N GLY A 77 1.33 2.69 -9.44
CA GLY A 77 1.92 3.44 -8.34
C GLY A 77 2.51 2.62 -7.20
N PRO A 78 1.90 1.52 -6.75
CA PRO A 78 2.49 0.68 -5.71
C PRO A 78 3.89 0.15 -6.07
N ALA A 79 4.17 -0.09 -7.37
CA ALA A 79 5.48 -0.52 -7.82
C ALA A 79 6.56 0.57 -7.71
N GLU A 80 6.15 1.84 -7.62
CA GLU A 80 7.04 2.98 -7.41
C GLU A 80 7.21 3.32 -5.92
N ILE A 81 6.17 3.04 -5.11
CA ILE A 81 6.14 3.36 -3.68
C ILE A 81 6.92 2.32 -2.86
N VAL A 82 6.78 1.04 -3.18
CA VAL A 82 7.37 -0.05 -2.40
C VAL A 82 8.80 -0.31 -2.84
N GLU A 83 9.76 -0.14 -1.92
CA GLU A 83 11.13 -0.63 -2.10
C GLU A 83 11.17 -2.13 -1.84
N ASP A 84 11.27 -2.92 -2.92
CA ASP A 84 11.23 -4.39 -2.88
C ASP A 84 12.31 -4.97 -1.96
N GLY A 85 11.92 -5.80 -1.01
CA GLY A 85 12.80 -6.39 0.00
C GLY A 85 13.21 -5.45 1.15
N LYS A 86 12.75 -4.17 1.16
CA LYS A 86 13.07 -3.22 2.22
C LYS A 86 11.85 -2.68 2.94
N THR A 87 10.82 -2.26 2.21
CA THR A 87 9.57 -1.73 2.78
C THR A 87 8.38 -2.64 2.49
N GLY A 88 8.62 -3.72 1.78
CA GLY A 88 7.61 -4.70 1.41
C GLY A 88 8.09 -5.61 0.30
N TRP A 89 7.16 -6.28 -0.36
CA TRP A 89 7.43 -7.19 -1.46
C TRP A 89 6.58 -6.83 -2.67
N LEU A 90 7.22 -6.74 -3.83
CA LEU A 90 6.57 -6.57 -5.12
C LEU A 90 6.42 -7.93 -5.80
N VAL A 91 5.19 -8.30 -6.06
CA VAL A 91 4.80 -9.59 -6.64
C VAL A 91 4.33 -9.39 -8.08
N GLU A 92 4.64 -10.33 -8.94
CA GLU A 92 4.11 -10.30 -10.31
C GLU A 92 2.59 -10.27 -10.31
N PRO A 93 1.97 -9.45 -11.19
CA PRO A 93 0.53 -9.33 -11.26
C PRO A 93 -0.18 -10.68 -11.34
N ASP A 94 -1.24 -10.81 -10.53
CA ASP A 94 -2.15 -11.95 -10.50
C ASP A 94 -1.48 -13.28 -10.02
N SER A 95 -0.26 -13.23 -9.48
CA SER A 95 0.45 -14.40 -8.95
C SER A 95 0.07 -14.68 -7.50
N VAL A 96 -0.84 -15.64 -7.31
CA VAL A 96 -1.22 -16.11 -5.95
C VAL A 96 -0.03 -16.77 -5.24
N SER A 97 0.77 -17.56 -5.94
CA SER A 97 1.97 -18.20 -5.36
C SER A 97 3.00 -17.15 -4.90
N GLY A 98 3.18 -16.08 -5.68
CA GLY A 98 4.04 -14.96 -5.29
C GLY A 98 3.56 -14.24 -4.04
N LEU A 99 2.24 -14.05 -3.88
CA LEU A 99 1.67 -13.49 -2.65
C LEU A 99 1.94 -14.38 -1.43
N VAL A 100 1.75 -15.69 -1.57
CA VAL A 100 2.04 -16.66 -0.50
C VAL A 100 3.51 -16.61 -0.10
N GLU A 101 4.41 -16.58 -1.08
CA GLU A 101 5.84 -16.46 -0.84
C GLU A 101 6.20 -15.14 -0.14
N ALA A 102 5.66 -14.01 -0.60
CA ALA A 102 5.88 -12.70 0.01
C ALA A 102 5.40 -12.66 1.47
N ILE A 103 4.22 -13.24 1.77
CA ILE A 103 3.70 -13.35 3.13
C ILE A 103 4.65 -14.16 4.03
N SER A 104 5.25 -15.23 3.52
CA SER A 104 6.19 -16.06 4.29
C SER A 104 7.50 -15.34 4.64
N LYS A 105 7.86 -14.30 3.88
CA LYS A 105 9.07 -13.50 4.04
C LYS A 105 8.87 -12.19 4.82
N LEU A 106 7.68 -11.93 5.35
CA LEU A 106 7.36 -10.65 6.03
C LEU A 106 8.31 -10.32 7.18
N GLU A 107 8.77 -11.32 7.92
CA GLU A 107 9.68 -11.13 9.05
C GLU A 107 11.07 -10.59 8.63
N GLN A 108 11.37 -10.57 7.35
CA GLN A 108 12.63 -10.01 6.82
C GLN A 108 12.55 -8.49 6.65
N ILE A 109 11.35 -7.90 6.71
CA ILE A 109 11.14 -6.47 6.56
C ILE A 109 11.20 -5.79 7.93
N ASP A 110 12.14 -4.87 8.09
CA ASP A 110 12.18 -4.00 9.25
C ASP A 110 11.11 -2.90 9.13
N ARG A 111 10.16 -2.91 10.05
CA ARG A 111 9.06 -1.94 10.11
C ARG A 111 9.54 -0.50 10.27
N THR A 112 10.71 -0.29 10.88
CA THR A 112 11.33 1.04 11.02
C THR A 112 11.69 1.60 9.65
N ASN A 113 12.19 0.77 8.74
CA ASN A 113 12.48 1.19 7.36
C ASN A 113 11.23 1.63 6.61
N CYS A 114 10.09 0.97 6.85
CA CYS A 114 8.81 1.38 6.25
C CYS A 114 8.46 2.82 6.66
N ARG A 115 8.53 3.11 7.95
CA ARG A 115 8.23 4.44 8.50
C ARG A 115 9.21 5.50 7.97
N HIS A 116 10.50 5.24 8.03
CA HIS A 116 11.53 6.17 7.54
C HIS A 116 11.39 6.46 6.05
N HIS A 117 11.03 5.44 5.25
CA HIS A 117 10.77 5.63 3.82
C HIS A 117 9.59 6.58 3.59
N ALA A 118 8.47 6.36 4.30
CA ALA A 118 7.31 7.24 4.20
C ALA A 118 7.63 8.68 4.59
N GLU A 119 8.36 8.89 5.69
CA GLU A 119 8.79 10.22 6.14
C GLU A 119 9.71 10.92 5.15
N ARG A 120 10.70 10.20 4.62
CA ARG A 120 11.68 10.76 3.69
C ARG A 120 11.10 11.10 2.33
N GLU A 121 10.18 10.25 1.82
CA GLU A 121 9.73 10.37 0.43
C GLU A 121 8.33 11.00 0.29
N TYR A 122 7.46 10.85 1.31
CA TYR A 122 6.04 11.16 1.18
C TYR A 122 5.51 12.11 2.25
N SER A 123 6.36 12.67 3.11
CA SER A 123 5.96 13.72 4.03
C SER A 123 5.62 15.03 3.29
N LEU A 124 4.89 15.92 3.95
CA LEU A 124 4.60 17.25 3.41
C LEU A 124 5.87 18.05 3.12
N GLU A 125 6.88 17.92 3.98
CA GLU A 125 8.18 18.57 3.83
C GLU A 125 8.93 18.03 2.59
N ALA A 126 8.96 16.72 2.41
CA ALA A 126 9.57 16.09 1.24
C ALA A 126 8.87 16.49 -0.05
N MET A 127 7.55 16.54 -0.05
CA MET A 127 6.74 16.95 -1.20
C MET A 127 6.91 18.44 -1.50
N GLY A 128 6.89 19.29 -0.47
CA GLY A 128 7.09 20.73 -0.58
C GLY A 128 8.43 21.06 -1.24
N SER A 129 9.52 20.47 -0.74
CA SER A 129 10.86 20.67 -1.29
C SER A 129 10.98 20.21 -2.75
N ARG A 130 10.34 19.10 -3.13
CA ARG A 130 10.34 18.65 -4.53
C ARG A 130 9.56 19.60 -5.44
N LEU A 131 8.43 20.09 -4.99
CA LEU A 131 7.60 21.02 -5.73
C LEU A 131 8.33 22.35 -5.95
N GLU A 132 8.94 22.90 -4.91
CA GLU A 132 9.76 24.12 -5.00
C GLU A 132 10.92 23.96 -6.01
N ASN A 133 11.67 22.87 -5.90
CA ASN A 133 12.77 22.57 -6.82
C ASN A 133 12.29 22.38 -8.27
N TRP A 134 11.09 21.83 -8.46
CA TRP A 134 10.51 21.65 -9.79
C TRP A 134 10.07 22.99 -10.38
N LEU A 135 9.40 23.84 -9.60
CA LEU A 135 9.00 25.19 -10.01
C LEU A 135 10.20 26.06 -10.35
N ASP A 136 11.24 26.06 -9.52
CA ASP A 136 12.50 26.79 -9.77
C ASP A 136 13.14 26.41 -11.10
N ARG A 137 13.14 25.11 -11.44
CA ARG A 137 13.66 24.66 -12.74
C ARG A 137 12.85 25.21 -13.90
N ILE A 138 11.53 25.23 -13.80
CA ILE A 138 10.64 25.78 -14.86
C ILE A 138 10.93 27.28 -15.04
N VAL A 139 10.95 28.05 -13.94
CA VAL A 139 11.20 29.50 -14.00
C VAL A 139 12.55 29.80 -14.63
N ARG A 140 13.61 29.10 -14.23
CA ARG A 140 14.96 29.30 -14.81
C ARG A 140 15.05 28.90 -16.29
N SER A 141 14.28 27.90 -16.72
CA SER A 141 14.27 27.45 -18.13
C SER A 141 13.51 28.42 -19.05
N GLN A 142 12.69 29.31 -18.53
CA GLN A 142 11.96 30.34 -19.32
C GLN A 142 12.73 31.67 -19.45
N ASN A 143 13.81 31.83 -18.70
CA ASN A 143 14.68 33.04 -18.75
C ASN A 143 15.89 32.87 -19.66
N LEU A 144 15.88 31.91 -20.56
CA LEU A 144 16.81 31.67 -21.69
C LEU A 144 16.09 31.92 -23.01
#